data_cf1249def011f5e0364270bf7fdb2d67
#
_entry.id   cf1249def011f5e0364270bf7fdb2d67
#
_cell.length_a   1.000
_cell.length_b   1.000
_cell.length_c   1.000
_cell.angle_alpha   90.00
_cell.angle_beta   90.00
_cell.angle_gamma   90.00
#
_symmetry.space_group_name_H-M   'P 1'
#
loop_
_entity.id
_entity.type
_entity.pdbx_description
1 polymer ?
#
loop_
_entity_poly.entity_id
_entity_poly.type
_entity_poly.pdbx_seq_one_letter_code
_entity_poly.pdbx_strand_id
1 'polypeptide(L)'
;SQLIQPHIGIITNIGEAHIENFKNIYGIAKAKAEIIDSIKENGTMILNRDDKFFSYFYKKAKLKKLRIITFGKTKKSDIFPFRIIKSKNLTKLFLKVKNKKIEIEIKDINIYNVLASLAVINELNLSFKNIKKIFRNLEPSDGRGKTHLISRYNKKFRLIDESYNANPLSVKNAINYFNVIKKDKFKKYLILGDMLELGHKSEKYHNDLS
;
A
#
# COMPACT_ATOMS: atom_id res chain seq x y z
N SER A 1 5.21 -12.90 -16.28
CA SER A 1 6.19 -11.79 -16.33
C SER A 1 7.22 -11.97 -17.43
N GLN A 2 7.59 -13.19 -17.82
CA GLN A 2 8.54 -13.44 -18.91
C GLN A 2 8.08 -12.86 -20.26
N LEU A 3 6.77 -12.79 -20.50
CA LEU A 3 6.18 -12.25 -21.72
C LEU A 3 6.29 -10.71 -21.83
N ILE A 4 6.36 -9.98 -20.70
CA ILE A 4 6.26 -8.51 -20.72
C ILE A 4 7.61 -7.84 -20.63
N GLN A 5 8.62 -8.44 -20.00
CA GLN A 5 9.95 -7.88 -19.78
C GLN A 5 9.93 -6.38 -19.39
N PRO A 6 9.43 -6.03 -18.20
CA PRO A 6 9.25 -4.64 -17.81
C PRO A 6 10.60 -3.93 -17.61
N HIS A 7 10.62 -2.60 -17.83
CA HIS A 7 11.78 -1.76 -17.50
C HIS A 7 11.82 -1.41 -16.00
N ILE A 8 10.63 -1.34 -15.38
CA ILE A 8 10.47 -1.00 -13.96
C ILE A 8 9.59 -2.05 -13.31
N GLY A 9 10.10 -2.71 -12.27
CA GLY A 9 9.33 -3.57 -11.38
C GLY A 9 9.14 -2.91 -10.03
N ILE A 10 7.99 -3.17 -9.39
CA ILE A 10 7.71 -2.68 -8.04
C ILE A 10 7.11 -3.77 -7.17
N ILE A 11 7.63 -3.92 -5.95
CA ILE A 11 7.02 -4.75 -4.89
C ILE A 11 6.68 -3.84 -3.73
N THR A 12 5.37 -3.68 -3.47
CA THR A 12 4.85 -2.76 -2.46
C THR A 12 4.88 -3.36 -1.06
N ASN A 13 4.42 -4.59 -0.92
CA ASN A 13 4.44 -5.35 0.34
C ASN A 13 4.22 -6.84 0.10
N ILE A 14 4.49 -7.64 1.14
CA ILE A 14 4.16 -9.05 1.23
C ILE A 14 3.19 -9.24 2.39
N GLY A 15 2.02 -9.79 2.09
CA GLY A 15 0.98 -10.18 3.05
C GLY A 15 0.43 -11.55 2.71
N GLU A 16 -0.43 -12.08 3.60
CA GLU A 16 -1.05 -13.41 3.48
C GLU A 16 -2.21 -13.44 2.44
N ALA A 17 -2.03 -12.79 1.29
CA ALA A 17 -2.99 -12.89 0.18
C ALA A 17 -2.78 -14.22 -0.58
N HIS A 18 -3.88 -14.95 -0.87
CA HIS A 18 -3.86 -16.23 -1.62
C HIS A 18 -2.97 -17.30 -0.98
N ILE A 19 -2.88 -17.32 0.36
CA ILE A 19 -1.91 -18.16 1.08
C ILE A 19 -2.19 -19.67 0.91
N GLU A 20 -3.42 -20.05 0.58
CA GLU A 20 -3.76 -21.46 0.32
C GLU A 20 -2.99 -22.04 -0.87
N ASN A 21 -2.63 -21.19 -1.86
CA ASN A 21 -1.84 -21.57 -3.02
C ASN A 21 -0.34 -21.66 -2.73
N PHE A 22 0.06 -21.33 -1.49
CA PHE A 22 1.46 -21.30 -1.06
C PHE A 22 1.62 -21.99 0.30
N LYS A 23 2.69 -22.76 0.49
CA LYS A 23 2.97 -23.43 1.78
C LYS A 23 3.08 -22.44 2.94
N ASN A 24 3.56 -21.25 2.68
CA ASN A 24 3.75 -20.17 3.67
C ASN A 24 4.00 -18.84 2.98
N ILE A 25 4.18 -17.78 3.78
CA ILE A 25 4.41 -16.43 3.29
C ILE A 25 5.74 -16.29 2.49
N TYR A 26 6.71 -17.17 2.72
CA TYR A 26 7.92 -17.23 1.89
C TYR A 26 7.61 -17.67 0.46
N GLY A 27 6.66 -18.60 0.28
CA GLY A 27 6.17 -18.98 -1.05
C GLY A 27 5.62 -17.79 -1.82
N ILE A 28 4.81 -16.95 -1.14
CA ILE A 28 4.29 -15.70 -1.72
C ILE A 28 5.42 -14.74 -2.09
N ALA A 29 6.39 -14.55 -1.21
CA ALA A 29 7.54 -13.70 -1.48
C ALA A 29 8.36 -14.22 -2.67
N LYS A 30 8.57 -15.54 -2.77
CA LYS A 30 9.28 -16.19 -3.89
C LYS A 30 8.53 -15.98 -5.22
N ALA A 31 7.22 -16.19 -5.25
CA ALA A 31 6.41 -15.96 -6.45
C ALA A 31 6.46 -14.50 -6.89
N LYS A 32 6.30 -13.55 -5.96
CA LYS A 32 6.43 -12.11 -6.30
C LYS A 32 7.84 -11.73 -6.73
N ALA A 33 8.87 -12.43 -6.26
CA ALA A 33 10.26 -12.18 -6.67
C ALA A 33 10.55 -12.56 -8.12
N GLU A 34 9.69 -13.35 -8.77
CA GLU A 34 9.82 -13.70 -10.19
C GLU A 34 9.76 -12.47 -11.12
N ILE A 35 9.12 -11.37 -10.66
CA ILE A 35 9.14 -10.12 -11.42
C ILE A 35 10.57 -9.59 -11.58
N ILE A 36 11.44 -9.81 -10.58
CA ILE A 36 12.83 -9.37 -10.63
C ILE A 36 13.56 -10.03 -11.79
N ASP A 37 13.32 -11.34 -12.01
CA ASP A 37 13.95 -12.10 -13.09
C ASP A 37 13.52 -11.62 -14.48
N SER A 38 12.32 -11.04 -14.57
CA SER A 38 11.71 -10.58 -15.82
C SER A 38 12.06 -9.13 -16.17
N ILE A 39 12.62 -8.34 -15.26
CA ILE A 39 13.03 -6.96 -15.54
C ILE A 39 14.17 -6.97 -16.55
N LYS A 40 14.10 -6.13 -17.57
CA LYS A 40 15.15 -5.95 -18.58
C LYS A 40 16.49 -5.57 -17.94
N GLU A 41 17.58 -5.88 -18.64
CA GLU A 41 18.91 -5.39 -18.26
C GLU A 41 18.91 -3.87 -18.09
N ASN A 42 19.66 -3.38 -17.11
CA ASN A 42 19.68 -1.96 -16.72
C ASN A 42 18.34 -1.40 -16.26
N GLY A 43 17.32 -2.25 -16.07
CA GLY A 43 16.04 -1.85 -15.52
C GLY A 43 16.10 -1.52 -14.04
N THR A 44 14.96 -1.11 -13.50
CA THR A 44 14.85 -0.62 -12.12
C THR A 44 13.90 -1.48 -11.29
N MET A 45 14.34 -1.84 -10.09
CA MET A 45 13.51 -2.47 -9.07
C MET A 45 13.20 -1.48 -7.96
N ILE A 46 11.90 -1.25 -7.70
CA ILE A 46 11.42 -0.37 -6.63
C ILE A 46 10.95 -1.23 -5.46
N LEU A 47 11.50 -1.02 -4.27
CA LEU A 47 11.29 -1.87 -3.09
C LEU A 47 10.85 -1.07 -1.86
N ASN A 48 9.89 -1.63 -1.13
CA ASN A 48 9.53 -1.14 0.20
C ASN A 48 10.59 -1.57 1.22
N ARG A 49 11.32 -0.60 1.79
CA ARG A 49 12.39 -0.86 2.76
C ARG A 49 11.87 -1.33 4.12
N ASP A 50 10.62 -1.02 4.43
CA ASP A 50 9.99 -1.40 5.70
C ASP A 50 9.34 -2.80 5.63
N ASP A 51 9.33 -3.44 4.46
CA ASP A 51 8.80 -4.80 4.30
C ASP A 51 9.78 -5.83 4.89
N LYS A 52 9.26 -6.85 5.59
CA LYS A 52 10.06 -7.92 6.21
C LYS A 52 10.91 -8.72 5.22
N PHE A 53 10.51 -8.76 3.95
CA PHE A 53 11.25 -9.44 2.87
C PHE A 53 12.15 -8.50 2.07
N PHE A 54 12.31 -7.25 2.49
CA PHE A 54 13.16 -6.28 1.81
C PHE A 54 14.56 -6.84 1.49
N SER A 55 15.24 -7.41 2.49
CA SER A 55 16.60 -7.93 2.32
C SER A 55 16.67 -9.04 1.27
N TYR A 56 15.66 -9.89 1.18
CA TYR A 56 15.56 -10.95 0.18
C TYR A 56 15.44 -10.36 -1.24
N PHE A 57 14.50 -9.44 -1.45
CA PHE A 57 14.31 -8.80 -2.76
C PHE A 57 15.51 -7.94 -3.17
N TYR A 58 16.09 -7.23 -2.21
CA TYR A 58 17.27 -6.39 -2.44
C TYR A 58 18.47 -7.21 -2.93
N LYS A 59 18.79 -8.33 -2.25
CA LYS A 59 19.86 -9.23 -2.67
C LYS A 59 19.61 -9.78 -4.07
N LYS A 60 18.40 -10.23 -4.37
CA LYS A 60 18.03 -10.78 -5.69
C LYS A 60 18.14 -9.74 -6.80
N ALA A 61 17.65 -8.53 -6.57
CA ALA A 61 17.75 -7.42 -7.53
C ALA A 61 19.23 -7.01 -7.76
N LYS A 62 20.05 -7.02 -6.70
CA LYS A 62 21.48 -6.71 -6.79
C LYS A 62 22.25 -7.77 -7.60
N LEU A 63 21.96 -9.05 -7.40
CA LEU A 63 22.55 -10.14 -8.19
C LEU A 63 22.22 -10.00 -9.69
N LYS A 64 21.02 -9.54 -10.02
CA LYS A 64 20.62 -9.24 -11.41
C LYS A 64 21.15 -7.89 -11.92
N LYS A 65 21.98 -7.18 -11.14
CA LYS A 65 22.56 -5.87 -11.50
C LYS A 65 21.51 -4.79 -11.82
N LEU A 66 20.30 -4.90 -11.26
CA LEU A 66 19.27 -3.90 -11.46
C LEU A 66 19.58 -2.63 -10.66
N ARG A 67 19.12 -1.51 -11.17
CA ARG A 67 19.05 -0.26 -10.40
C ARG A 67 17.98 -0.42 -9.32
N ILE A 68 18.29 -0.06 -8.07
CA ILE A 68 17.36 -0.23 -6.95
C ILE A 68 16.98 1.13 -6.41
N ILE A 69 15.67 1.36 -6.27
CA ILE A 69 15.09 2.53 -5.60
C ILE A 69 14.27 2.01 -4.42
N THR A 70 14.46 2.63 -3.27
CA THR A 70 13.78 2.22 -2.04
C THR A 70 12.81 3.28 -1.57
N PHE A 71 11.66 2.86 -1.07
CA PHE A 71 10.70 3.72 -0.39
C PHE A 71 10.31 3.13 0.95
N GLY A 72 9.86 3.96 1.88
CA GLY A 72 9.46 3.53 3.22
C GLY A 72 9.34 4.72 4.17
N LYS A 73 8.95 4.48 5.40
CA LYS A 73 8.93 5.50 6.47
C LYS A 73 10.30 5.69 7.11
N THR A 74 11.16 4.69 6.99
CA THR A 74 12.55 4.77 7.48
C THR A 74 13.37 5.78 6.70
N LYS A 75 14.17 6.60 7.39
CA LYS A 75 15.09 7.59 6.80
C LYS A 75 16.20 6.96 5.94
N LYS A 76 16.37 5.63 6.02
CA LYS A 76 17.32 4.88 5.19
C LYS A 76 16.82 4.63 3.76
N SER A 77 15.55 4.95 3.46
CA SER A 77 14.98 4.85 2.13
C SER A 77 15.37 6.04 1.25
N ASP A 78 15.36 5.86 -0.07
CA ASP A 78 15.57 6.94 -1.03
C ASP A 78 14.39 7.92 -1.03
N ILE A 79 13.20 7.40 -0.72
CA ILE A 79 11.95 8.16 -0.64
C ILE A 79 11.29 7.88 0.70
N PHE A 80 11.19 8.91 1.53
CA PHE A 80 10.62 8.79 2.87
C PHE A 80 10.03 10.10 3.38
N PRO A 81 9.03 10.04 4.30
CA PRO A 81 8.51 11.21 4.99
C PRO A 81 9.44 11.59 6.17
N PHE A 82 9.98 12.80 6.16
CA PHE A 82 10.74 13.31 7.31
C PHE A 82 9.85 14.04 8.32
N ARG A 83 8.61 14.40 7.93
CA ARG A 83 7.58 14.95 8.82
C ARG A 83 6.20 14.60 8.29
N ILE A 84 5.31 14.20 9.21
CA ILE A 84 3.90 13.87 8.93
C ILE A 84 3.04 14.67 9.90
N ILE A 85 2.10 15.44 9.37
CA ILE A 85 1.12 16.18 10.16
C ILE A 85 -0.26 15.67 9.78
N LYS A 86 -0.95 15.06 10.75
CA LYS A 86 -2.32 14.59 10.57
C LYS A 86 -3.30 15.64 11.07
N SER A 87 -4.25 16.02 10.25
CA SER A 87 -5.42 16.81 10.62
C SER A 87 -6.71 16.01 10.40
N LYS A 88 -7.86 16.57 10.73
CA LYS A 88 -9.16 15.85 10.73
C LYS A 88 -9.49 15.20 9.38
N ASN A 89 -9.14 15.84 8.26
CA ASN A 89 -9.53 15.40 6.91
C ASN A 89 -8.34 15.30 5.93
N LEU A 90 -7.15 15.66 6.36
CA LEU A 90 -5.96 15.72 5.50
C LEU A 90 -4.72 15.29 6.27
N THR A 91 -3.85 14.57 5.61
CA THR A 91 -2.50 14.30 6.10
C THR A 91 -1.51 15.06 5.23
N LYS A 92 -0.73 15.93 5.86
CA LYS A 92 0.33 16.68 5.21
C LYS A 92 1.64 15.93 5.35
N LEU A 93 2.26 15.62 4.24
CA LEU A 93 3.50 14.86 4.16
C LEU A 93 4.63 15.77 3.66
N PHE A 94 5.70 15.86 4.44
CA PHE A 94 6.96 16.45 4.04
C PHE A 94 7.92 15.31 3.69
N LEU A 95 8.27 15.21 2.43
CA LEU A 95 8.94 14.05 1.87
C LEU A 95 10.32 14.41 1.33
N LYS A 96 11.26 13.51 1.52
CA LYS A 96 12.51 13.46 0.76
C LYS A 96 12.32 12.48 -0.38
N VAL A 97 12.58 12.94 -1.61
CA VAL A 97 12.56 12.13 -2.83
C VAL A 97 13.94 12.28 -3.47
N LYS A 98 14.84 11.34 -3.16
CA LYS A 98 16.28 11.44 -3.43
C LYS A 98 16.82 12.80 -2.90
N ASN A 99 17.23 13.69 -3.80
CA ASN A 99 17.81 15.00 -3.44
C ASN A 99 16.78 16.14 -3.35
N LYS A 100 15.49 15.86 -3.61
CA LYS A 100 14.43 16.88 -3.59
C LYS A 100 13.60 16.77 -2.31
N LYS A 101 13.20 17.91 -1.77
CA LYS A 101 12.20 17.99 -0.70
C LYS A 101 10.89 18.45 -1.33
N ILE A 102 9.82 17.71 -1.09
CA ILE A 102 8.48 18.03 -1.57
C ILE A 102 7.48 17.97 -0.42
N GLU A 103 6.41 18.71 -0.57
CA GLU A 103 5.29 18.72 0.36
C GLU A 103 4.04 18.38 -0.42
N ILE A 104 3.26 17.44 0.09
CA ILE A 104 1.97 17.04 -0.48
C ILE A 104 0.92 16.88 0.61
N GLU A 105 -0.33 17.01 0.23
CA GLU A 105 -1.48 16.72 1.07
C GLU A 105 -2.22 15.53 0.48
N ILE A 106 -2.62 14.61 1.34
CA ILE A 106 -3.40 13.42 0.98
C ILE A 106 -4.62 13.31 1.87
N LYS A 107 -5.73 12.84 1.32
CA LYS A 107 -6.87 12.35 2.07
C LYS A 107 -6.65 10.86 2.31
N ASP A 108 -7.44 10.18 3.04
CA ASP A 108 -7.50 8.76 3.39
C ASP A 108 -6.77 7.73 2.47
N ILE A 109 -5.56 8.06 2.03
CA ILE A 109 -4.73 7.23 1.14
C ILE A 109 -3.56 6.65 1.93
N ASN A 110 -3.25 5.40 1.68
CA ASN A 110 -2.11 4.73 2.28
C ASN A 110 -0.79 5.41 1.89
N ILE A 111 -0.04 5.85 2.89
CA ILE A 111 1.24 6.57 2.70
C ILE A 111 2.23 5.73 1.89
N TYR A 112 2.28 4.41 2.06
CA TYR A 112 3.18 3.55 1.28
C TYR A 112 2.85 3.56 -0.21
N ASN A 113 1.57 3.61 -0.57
CA ASN A 113 1.16 3.72 -1.97
C ASN A 113 1.60 5.06 -2.57
N VAL A 114 1.51 6.14 -1.80
CA VAL A 114 2.01 7.47 -2.21
C VAL A 114 3.52 7.43 -2.42
N LEU A 115 4.28 6.87 -1.48
CA LEU A 115 5.74 6.76 -1.58
C LEU A 115 6.16 5.91 -2.80
N ALA A 116 5.45 4.80 -3.03
CA ALA A 116 5.66 3.94 -4.19
C ALA A 116 5.40 4.68 -5.51
N SER A 117 4.29 5.42 -5.59
CA SER A 117 3.97 6.24 -6.78
C SER A 117 5.02 7.32 -7.05
N LEU A 118 5.50 7.98 -5.98
CA LEU A 118 6.56 8.99 -6.09
C LEU A 118 7.89 8.37 -6.56
N ALA A 119 8.16 7.11 -6.19
CA ALA A 119 9.34 6.39 -6.69
C ALA A 119 9.27 6.19 -8.21
N VAL A 120 8.10 5.80 -8.73
CA VAL A 120 7.87 5.63 -10.17
C VAL A 120 7.98 6.98 -10.89
N ILE A 121 7.31 8.02 -10.39
CA ILE A 121 7.33 9.37 -10.96
C ILE A 121 8.77 9.91 -11.05
N ASN A 122 9.55 9.71 -9.98
CA ASN A 122 10.95 10.13 -9.96
C ASN A 122 11.80 9.32 -10.94
N GLU A 123 11.55 8.02 -11.05
CA GLU A 123 12.29 7.15 -11.95
C GLU A 123 12.02 7.48 -13.42
N LEU A 124 10.79 7.83 -13.75
CA LEU A 124 10.38 8.29 -15.08
C LEU A 124 10.79 9.74 -15.38
N ASN A 125 11.51 10.43 -14.47
CA ASN A 125 11.89 11.83 -14.57
C ASN A 125 10.71 12.77 -14.84
N LEU A 126 9.51 12.42 -14.35
CA LEU A 126 8.33 13.26 -14.50
C LEU A 126 8.37 14.47 -13.57
N SER A 127 7.70 15.54 -13.98
CA SER A 127 7.64 16.79 -13.21
C SER A 127 6.79 16.63 -11.96
N PHE A 128 7.27 17.15 -10.83
CA PHE A 128 6.50 17.26 -9.58
C PHE A 128 5.60 18.51 -9.53
N LYS A 129 5.53 19.32 -10.60
CA LYS A 129 4.83 20.63 -10.60
C LYS A 129 3.36 20.53 -10.17
N ASN A 130 2.64 19.53 -10.65
CA ASN A 130 1.21 19.34 -10.37
C ASN A 130 0.92 18.28 -9.32
N ILE A 131 1.94 17.68 -8.73
CA ILE A 131 1.78 16.50 -7.87
C ILE A 131 0.98 16.81 -6.61
N LYS A 132 1.13 18.00 -6.04
CA LYS A 132 0.35 18.45 -4.87
C LYS A 132 -1.15 18.41 -5.14
N LYS A 133 -1.57 18.97 -6.29
CA LYS A 133 -2.98 19.02 -6.71
C LYS A 133 -3.53 17.62 -6.97
N ILE A 134 -2.73 16.77 -7.62
CA ILE A 134 -3.12 15.39 -7.94
C ILE A 134 -3.37 14.60 -6.65
N PHE A 135 -2.40 14.55 -5.73
CA PHE A 135 -2.54 13.78 -4.49
C PHE A 135 -3.63 14.32 -3.55
N ARG A 136 -3.85 15.62 -3.51
CA ARG A 136 -4.92 16.23 -2.71
C ARG A 136 -6.32 15.82 -3.20
N ASN A 137 -6.48 15.65 -4.51
CA ASN A 137 -7.75 15.31 -5.14
C ASN A 137 -7.91 13.82 -5.43
N LEU A 138 -6.87 13.02 -5.14
CA LEU A 138 -6.94 11.58 -5.32
C LEU A 138 -7.86 10.99 -4.25
N GLU A 139 -8.83 10.22 -4.67
CA GLU A 139 -9.74 9.48 -3.81
C GLU A 139 -9.45 7.98 -3.91
N PRO A 140 -9.71 7.21 -2.83
CA PRO A 140 -9.68 5.77 -2.90
C PRO A 140 -10.65 5.27 -3.99
N SER A 141 -10.29 4.21 -4.69
CA SER A 141 -11.21 3.54 -5.63
C SER A 141 -12.33 2.83 -4.88
N ASP A 142 -13.42 2.53 -5.58
CA ASP A 142 -14.53 1.77 -5.03
C ASP A 142 -14.04 0.45 -4.43
N GLY A 143 -14.59 0.06 -3.30
CA GLY A 143 -14.19 -1.12 -2.56
C GLY A 143 -12.82 -1.04 -1.86
N ARG A 144 -12.13 0.10 -1.86
CA ARG A 144 -10.79 0.27 -1.29
C ARG A 144 -10.68 1.46 -0.34
N GLY A 145 -11.64 1.59 0.58
CA GLY A 145 -11.69 2.65 1.59
C GLY A 145 -12.43 3.90 1.15
N LYS A 146 -13.14 3.88 0.02
CA LYS A 146 -13.96 5.00 -0.41
C LYS A 146 -15.11 5.23 0.56
N THR A 147 -15.29 6.49 0.94
CA THR A 147 -16.36 6.88 1.85
C THR A 147 -17.54 7.43 1.05
N HIS A 148 -18.72 6.83 1.26
CA HIS A 148 -19.98 7.25 0.67
C HIS A 148 -20.86 7.88 1.74
N LEU A 149 -21.48 9.02 1.44
CA LEU A 149 -22.53 9.61 2.27
C LEU A 149 -23.89 9.13 1.76
N ILE A 150 -24.54 8.29 2.53
CA ILE A 150 -25.83 7.70 2.17
C ILE A 150 -26.94 8.38 2.96
N SER A 151 -27.99 8.79 2.24
CA SER A 151 -29.23 9.30 2.83
C SER A 151 -30.38 8.33 2.52
N ARG A 152 -30.94 7.69 3.54
CA ARG A 152 -32.04 6.74 3.40
C ARG A 152 -32.90 6.73 4.65
N TYR A 153 -34.21 6.58 4.49
CA TYR A 153 -35.18 6.54 5.61
C TYR A 153 -35.02 7.73 6.58
N ASN A 154 -34.87 8.95 6.05
CA ASN A 154 -34.65 10.19 6.83
C ASN A 154 -33.37 10.14 7.73
N LYS A 155 -32.48 9.22 7.49
CA LYS A 155 -31.20 9.11 8.21
C LYS A 155 -30.03 9.30 7.25
N LYS A 156 -28.95 9.88 7.78
CA LYS A 156 -27.68 10.03 7.06
C LYS A 156 -26.61 9.21 7.76
N PHE A 157 -25.87 8.43 7.01
CA PHE A 157 -24.73 7.67 7.53
C PHE A 157 -23.58 7.65 6.52
N ARG A 158 -22.38 7.42 7.02
CA ARG A 158 -21.19 7.25 6.21
C ARG A 158 -20.90 5.76 6.07
N LEU A 159 -20.80 5.28 4.86
CA LEU A 159 -20.33 3.93 4.52
C LEU A 159 -18.90 4.02 4.05
N ILE A 160 -17.98 3.32 4.71
CA ILE A 160 -16.60 3.13 4.25
C ILE A 160 -16.56 1.76 3.56
N ASP A 161 -16.34 1.76 2.27
CA ASP A 161 -16.41 0.56 1.44
C ASP A 161 -15.03 -0.05 1.24
N GLU A 162 -14.78 -1.23 1.83
CA GLU A 162 -13.56 -2.04 1.72
C GLU A 162 -13.85 -3.40 1.06
N SER A 163 -14.90 -3.48 0.25
CA SER A 163 -15.46 -4.76 -0.25
C SER A 163 -14.71 -5.39 -1.41
N TYR A 164 -13.71 -4.73 -2.01
CA TYR A 164 -13.03 -5.24 -3.22
C TYR A 164 -12.33 -6.58 -3.00
N ASN A 165 -11.65 -6.75 -1.89
CA ASN A 165 -10.95 -7.99 -1.53
C ASN A 165 -10.62 -7.97 -0.03
N ALA A 166 -10.61 -9.16 0.58
CA ALA A 166 -10.31 -9.34 1.99
C ALA A 166 -9.16 -10.35 2.18
N ASN A 167 -8.13 -9.93 2.91
CA ASN A 167 -7.08 -10.81 3.42
C ASN A 167 -6.69 -10.35 4.83
N PRO A 168 -6.02 -11.20 5.65
CA PRO A 168 -5.77 -10.88 7.06
C PRO A 168 -5.10 -9.52 7.28
N LEU A 169 -4.15 -9.14 6.43
CA LEU A 169 -3.46 -7.87 6.55
C LEU A 169 -4.36 -6.68 6.17
N SER A 170 -5.13 -6.78 5.09
CA SER A 170 -6.01 -5.69 4.64
C SER A 170 -7.15 -5.46 5.62
N VAL A 171 -7.79 -6.53 6.09
CA VAL A 171 -8.89 -6.47 7.06
C VAL A 171 -8.41 -5.88 8.39
N LYS A 172 -7.27 -6.34 8.92
CA LYS A 172 -6.68 -5.77 10.14
C LYS A 172 -6.36 -4.28 9.99
N ASN A 173 -5.85 -3.87 8.84
CA ASN A 173 -5.59 -2.45 8.56
C ASN A 173 -6.89 -1.63 8.50
N ALA A 174 -7.95 -2.16 7.87
CA ALA A 174 -9.26 -1.52 7.79
C ALA A 174 -9.90 -1.37 9.18
N ILE A 175 -9.84 -2.42 10.03
CA ILE A 175 -10.32 -2.38 11.42
C ILE A 175 -9.55 -1.33 12.22
N ASN A 176 -8.21 -1.32 12.13
CA ASN A 176 -7.39 -0.34 12.83
C ASN A 176 -7.71 1.10 12.38
N TYR A 177 -7.89 1.31 11.07
CA TYR A 177 -8.31 2.62 10.56
C TYR A 177 -9.69 3.01 11.11
N PHE A 178 -10.66 2.10 11.09
CA PHE A 178 -12.00 2.33 11.61
C PHE A 178 -12.00 2.65 13.11
N ASN A 179 -11.11 2.02 13.89
CA ASN A 179 -10.99 2.25 15.32
C ASN A 179 -10.52 3.67 15.65
N VAL A 180 -9.60 4.25 14.87
CA VAL A 180 -9.09 5.61 15.12
C VAL A 180 -10.02 6.71 14.65
N ILE A 181 -11.05 6.41 13.87
CA ILE A 181 -12.10 7.38 13.54
C ILE A 181 -12.81 7.77 14.83
N LYS A 182 -12.80 9.06 15.16
CA LYS A 182 -13.42 9.55 16.40
C LYS A 182 -14.90 9.18 16.48
N LYS A 183 -15.31 8.70 17.65
CA LYS A 183 -16.71 8.46 18.02
C LYS A 183 -17.43 9.78 18.32
N ASP A 184 -17.47 10.76 17.45
CA ASP A 184 -18.29 11.94 17.73
C ASP A 184 -19.73 11.47 18.14
N LYS A 185 -20.79 12.01 17.82
CA LYS A 185 -22.16 11.62 18.17
C LYS A 185 -22.71 10.38 17.43
N PHE A 186 -21.86 9.56 16.77
CA PHE A 186 -22.32 8.47 15.90
C PHE A 186 -21.98 7.08 16.48
N LYS A 187 -22.93 6.14 16.31
CA LYS A 187 -22.63 4.71 16.51
C LYS A 187 -21.81 4.21 15.33
N LYS A 188 -20.88 3.31 15.61
CA LYS A 188 -20.05 2.63 14.61
C LYS A 188 -20.55 1.19 14.46
N TYR A 189 -20.69 0.76 13.23
CA TYR A 189 -21.03 -0.61 12.87
C TYR A 189 -19.96 -1.13 11.92
N LEU A 190 -19.48 -2.33 12.17
CA LEU A 190 -18.54 -3.05 11.32
C LEU A 190 -19.27 -4.27 10.76
N ILE A 191 -19.23 -4.42 9.43
CA ILE A 191 -19.78 -5.57 8.71
C ILE A 191 -18.58 -6.26 8.08
N LEU A 192 -18.32 -7.50 8.48
CA LEU A 192 -17.25 -8.32 7.95
C LEU A 192 -17.85 -9.48 7.16
N GLY A 193 -17.32 -9.70 5.96
CA GLY A 193 -17.52 -10.94 5.21
C GLY A 193 -16.34 -11.89 5.41
N ASP A 194 -16.42 -13.05 4.80
CA ASP A 194 -15.35 -14.04 4.86
C ASP A 194 -14.10 -13.59 4.10
N MET A 195 -12.95 -13.99 4.63
CA MET A 195 -11.68 -13.92 3.92
C MET A 195 -11.46 -15.25 3.20
N LEU A 196 -11.46 -15.22 1.88
CA LEU A 196 -11.26 -16.40 1.05
C LEU A 196 -9.79 -16.74 0.84
N GLU A 197 -9.50 -17.94 0.31
CA GLU A 197 -8.16 -18.41 -0.08
C GLU A 197 -7.14 -18.46 1.07
N LEU A 198 -7.61 -18.74 2.30
CA LEU A 198 -6.78 -18.87 3.49
C LEU A 198 -6.40 -20.33 3.81
N GLY A 199 -7.03 -21.31 3.10
CA GLY A 199 -6.80 -22.74 3.29
C GLY A 199 -7.13 -23.19 4.71
N HIS A 200 -6.42 -24.20 5.21
CA HIS A 200 -6.64 -24.81 6.53
C HIS A 200 -6.46 -23.86 7.74
N LYS A 201 -5.90 -22.67 7.51
CA LYS A 201 -5.73 -21.64 8.56
C LYS A 201 -6.83 -20.59 8.58
N SER A 202 -7.89 -20.76 7.77
CA SER A 202 -8.98 -19.79 7.66
C SER A 202 -9.58 -19.43 9.01
N GLU A 203 -9.98 -20.42 9.80
CA GLU A 203 -10.56 -20.24 11.12
C GLU A 203 -9.63 -19.41 12.04
N LYS A 204 -8.33 -19.75 12.08
CA LYS A 204 -7.36 -19.01 12.86
C LYS A 204 -7.30 -17.51 12.45
N TYR A 205 -7.23 -17.23 11.15
CA TYR A 205 -7.15 -15.84 10.68
C TYR A 205 -8.42 -15.04 10.97
N HIS A 206 -9.59 -15.68 10.96
CA HIS A 206 -10.83 -15.01 11.36
C HIS A 206 -10.86 -14.74 12.86
N ASN A 207 -10.45 -15.72 13.70
CA ASN A 207 -10.39 -15.57 15.16
C ASN A 207 -9.37 -14.49 15.60
N ASP A 208 -8.26 -14.33 14.85
CA ASP A 208 -7.23 -13.31 15.12
C ASP A 208 -7.70 -11.86 14.83
N LEU A 209 -8.94 -11.66 14.33
CA LEU A 209 -9.55 -10.34 14.10
C LEU A 209 -10.32 -9.80 15.31
N SER A 210 -10.61 -10.63 16.29
CA SER A 210 -11.39 -10.30 17.51
C SER A 210 -10.56 -9.60 18.58
#